data_5110f4763197a483c1173473817515cd
#
_entry.id   5110f4763197a483c1173473817515cd
#
_cell.length_a   1.000
_cell.length_b   1.000
_cell.length_c   1.000
_cell.angle_alpha   90.00
_cell.angle_beta   90.00
_cell.angle_gamma   90.00
#
_symmetry.space_group_name_H-M   'P 1'
#
loop_
_entity.id
_entity.type
_entity.pdbx_description
1 polymer ?
#
loop_
_entity_poly.entity_id
_entity_poly.type
_entity_poly.pdbx_seq_one_letter_code
_entity_poly.pdbx_strand_id
1 'polypeptide(L)'
;MRVIKCIAWAFTWLAAFVCATWAAGALHFDFPTVRAPTAILFVIVLVAAAIFLRERLLKLAAVFAAFAVVALWWLTLKPSNDRPWQPDVAETAWAEINGDDVTIHNVRNCDYRTETDFTTHWETRTVRLSQITGMDLAIIYWGSPWMAHPIVSFRFADALPLCFSIETRKTIGQQYSAV
;
A
#
# COMPACT_ATOMS: atom_id res chain seq x y z
N MET A 1 -40.59 13.54 7.54
CA MET A 1 -39.77 12.99 8.65
C MET A 1 -39.48 11.48 8.54
N ARG A 2 -40.45 10.60 8.20
CA ARG A 2 -40.20 9.14 8.09
C ARG A 2 -39.17 8.78 7.00
N VAL A 3 -39.27 9.37 5.80
CA VAL A 3 -38.35 9.11 4.66
C VAL A 3 -36.90 9.46 5.02
N ILE A 4 -36.68 10.62 5.62
CA ILE A 4 -35.34 11.07 6.04
C ILE A 4 -34.71 10.08 7.05
N LYS A 5 -35.50 9.58 8.01
CA LYS A 5 -35.03 8.56 8.97
C LYS A 5 -34.67 7.24 8.27
N CYS A 6 -35.48 6.79 7.29
CA CYS A 6 -35.19 5.57 6.54
C CYS A 6 -33.91 5.73 5.72
N ILE A 7 -33.71 6.88 5.06
CA ILE A 7 -32.48 7.19 4.31
C ILE A 7 -31.27 7.20 5.26
N ALA A 8 -31.35 7.88 6.39
CA ALA A 8 -30.27 7.92 7.38
C ALA A 8 -29.87 6.51 7.87
N TRP A 9 -30.87 5.67 8.17
CA TRP A 9 -30.63 4.27 8.56
C TRP A 9 -29.95 3.46 7.43
N ALA A 10 -30.38 3.64 6.18
CA ALA A 10 -29.75 2.97 5.06
C ALA A 10 -28.27 3.35 4.89
N PHE A 11 -27.95 4.64 5.02
CA PHE A 11 -26.56 5.11 4.99
C PHE A 11 -25.73 4.59 6.18
N THR A 12 -26.31 4.53 7.38
CA THR A 12 -25.60 3.98 8.55
C THR A 12 -25.26 2.50 8.36
N TRP A 13 -26.18 1.70 7.82
CA TRP A 13 -25.91 0.29 7.53
C TRP A 13 -24.93 0.10 6.39
N LEU A 14 -24.98 0.94 5.36
CA LEU A 14 -23.97 0.94 4.30
C LEU A 14 -22.58 1.26 4.84
N ALA A 15 -22.47 2.29 5.68
CA ALA A 15 -21.20 2.63 6.33
C ALA A 15 -20.69 1.48 7.21
N ALA A 16 -21.56 0.85 8.01
CA ALA A 16 -21.21 -0.32 8.82
C ALA A 16 -20.71 -1.49 7.95
N PHE A 17 -21.36 -1.74 6.82
CA PHE A 17 -20.94 -2.77 5.86
C PHE A 17 -19.55 -2.45 5.27
N VAL A 18 -19.32 -1.21 4.83
CA VAL A 18 -18.01 -0.79 4.29
C VAL A 18 -16.91 -0.93 5.36
N CYS A 19 -17.18 -0.49 6.60
CA CYS A 19 -16.22 -0.63 7.71
C CYS A 19 -15.92 -2.10 8.02
N ALA A 20 -16.93 -2.99 8.04
CA ALA A 20 -16.75 -4.41 8.28
C ALA A 20 -15.94 -5.08 7.16
N THR A 21 -16.23 -4.76 5.91
CA THR A 21 -15.52 -5.29 4.74
C THR A 21 -14.06 -4.84 4.73
N TRP A 22 -13.81 -3.56 5.01
CA TRP A 22 -12.45 -3.05 5.10
C TRP A 22 -11.67 -3.73 6.23
N ALA A 23 -12.27 -3.88 7.42
CA ALA A 23 -11.60 -4.52 8.55
C ALA A 23 -11.28 -6.00 8.29
N ALA A 24 -12.20 -6.74 7.64
CA ALA A 24 -11.94 -8.11 7.22
C ALA A 24 -10.80 -8.19 6.20
N GLY A 25 -10.76 -7.24 5.24
CA GLY A 25 -9.66 -7.10 4.28
C GLY A 25 -8.34 -6.79 4.97
N ALA A 26 -8.29 -5.82 5.89
CA ALA A 26 -7.08 -5.48 6.64
C ALA A 26 -6.53 -6.69 7.43
N LEU A 27 -7.40 -7.46 8.08
CA LEU A 27 -7.00 -8.70 8.76
C LEU A 27 -6.52 -9.78 7.80
N HIS A 28 -7.09 -9.85 6.59
CA HIS A 28 -6.68 -10.84 5.61
C HIS A 28 -5.34 -10.50 4.96
N PHE A 29 -5.09 -9.24 4.62
CA PHE A 29 -3.89 -8.85 3.86
C PHE A 29 -2.71 -8.45 4.76
N ASP A 30 -2.97 -7.76 5.87
CA ASP A 30 -1.92 -7.14 6.68
C ASP A 30 -1.56 -7.92 7.94
N PHE A 31 -2.39 -8.89 8.37
CA PHE A 31 -2.07 -9.69 9.56
C PHE A 31 -0.87 -10.62 9.31
N PRO A 32 0.16 -10.63 10.18
CA PRO A 32 1.47 -11.18 9.84
C PRO A 32 1.51 -12.70 9.65
N THR A 33 0.69 -13.48 10.34
CA THR A 33 0.82 -14.94 10.36
C THR A 33 -0.44 -15.69 9.93
N VAL A 34 -1.53 -15.59 10.66
CA VAL A 34 -2.76 -16.38 10.46
C VAL A 34 -3.84 -15.56 9.75
N ARG A 35 -3.55 -15.05 8.57
CA ARG A 35 -4.36 -14.09 7.81
C ARG A 35 -5.82 -14.54 7.61
N ALA A 36 -6.03 -15.65 6.91
CA ALA A 36 -7.37 -16.14 6.64
C ALA A 36 -8.15 -16.53 7.90
N PRO A 37 -7.59 -17.27 8.88
CA PRO A 37 -8.27 -17.58 10.13
C PRO A 37 -8.72 -16.34 10.92
N THR A 38 -7.92 -15.27 10.98
CA THR A 38 -8.30 -14.03 11.72
C THR A 38 -9.43 -13.29 11.04
N ALA A 39 -9.39 -13.17 9.71
CA ALA A 39 -10.47 -12.56 8.94
C ALA A 39 -11.78 -13.37 9.06
N ILE A 40 -11.69 -14.71 8.98
CA ILE A 40 -12.84 -15.59 9.15
C ILE A 40 -13.42 -15.44 10.56
N LEU A 41 -12.58 -15.49 11.61
CA LEU A 41 -13.03 -15.30 12.99
C LEU A 41 -13.74 -13.96 13.19
N PHE A 42 -13.19 -12.88 12.62
CA PHE A 42 -13.80 -11.55 12.66
C PHE A 42 -15.22 -11.58 12.06
N VAL A 43 -15.38 -12.18 10.88
CA VAL A 43 -16.69 -12.31 10.22
C VAL A 43 -17.65 -13.16 11.07
N ILE A 44 -17.20 -14.29 11.64
CA ILE A 44 -18.01 -15.12 12.52
C ILE A 44 -18.50 -14.32 13.73
N VAL A 45 -17.65 -13.52 14.37
CA VAL A 45 -18.02 -12.68 15.51
C VAL A 45 -19.11 -11.66 15.11
N LEU A 46 -18.98 -11.01 13.95
CA LEU A 46 -19.99 -10.06 13.45
C LEU A 46 -21.32 -10.76 13.12
N VAL A 47 -21.27 -11.93 12.52
CA VAL A 47 -22.48 -12.74 12.24
C VAL A 47 -23.15 -13.17 13.55
N ALA A 48 -22.38 -13.64 14.51
CA ALA A 48 -22.91 -13.98 15.83
C ALA A 48 -23.56 -12.75 16.50
N ALA A 49 -22.91 -11.60 16.49
CA ALA A 49 -23.51 -10.34 16.99
C ALA A 49 -24.81 -9.99 16.26
N ALA A 50 -24.87 -10.19 14.94
CA ALA A 50 -26.07 -9.94 14.16
C ALA A 50 -27.23 -10.88 14.51
N ILE A 51 -26.94 -12.12 14.90
CA ILE A 51 -27.94 -13.15 15.29
C ILE A 51 -28.39 -12.93 16.75
N PHE A 52 -27.46 -12.80 17.69
CA PHE A 52 -27.76 -12.84 19.12
C PHE A 52 -28.16 -11.48 19.70
N LEU A 53 -27.69 -10.37 19.14
CA LEU A 53 -28.13 -9.04 19.58
C LEU A 53 -29.52 -8.75 19.02
N ARG A 54 -30.45 -8.30 19.87
CA ARG A 54 -31.82 -7.99 19.44
C ARG A 54 -31.95 -6.58 18.92
N GLU A 55 -31.30 -5.64 19.60
CA GLU A 55 -31.42 -4.21 19.31
C GLU A 55 -30.55 -3.77 18.12
N ARG A 56 -31.15 -3.03 17.18
CA ARG A 56 -30.45 -2.53 16.00
C ARG A 56 -29.24 -1.65 16.34
N LEU A 57 -29.36 -0.82 17.37
CA LEU A 57 -28.27 0.04 17.83
C LEU A 57 -27.11 -0.78 18.39
N LEU A 58 -27.40 -1.87 19.14
CA LEU A 58 -26.34 -2.75 19.64
C LEU A 58 -25.60 -3.49 18.51
N LYS A 59 -26.32 -3.87 17.47
CA LYS A 59 -25.67 -4.46 16.28
C LYS A 59 -24.72 -3.49 15.62
N LEU A 60 -25.14 -2.26 15.38
CA LEU A 60 -24.27 -1.22 14.80
C LEU A 60 -23.11 -0.89 15.73
N ALA A 61 -23.35 -0.76 17.02
CA ALA A 61 -22.29 -0.53 18.00
C ALA A 61 -21.25 -1.65 17.98
N ALA A 62 -21.67 -2.91 17.87
CA ALA A 62 -20.77 -4.06 17.78
C ALA A 62 -19.90 -4.01 16.50
N VAL A 63 -20.50 -3.66 15.35
CA VAL A 63 -19.75 -3.53 14.09
C VAL A 63 -18.73 -2.41 14.19
N PHE A 64 -19.14 -1.21 14.63
CA PHE A 64 -18.22 -0.08 14.74
C PHE A 64 -17.16 -0.27 15.80
N ALA A 65 -17.46 -0.93 16.93
CA ALA A 65 -16.47 -1.27 17.94
C ALA A 65 -15.45 -2.27 17.41
N ALA A 66 -15.89 -3.32 16.72
CA ALA A 66 -15.01 -4.29 16.09
C ALA A 66 -14.14 -3.64 15.01
N PHE A 67 -14.71 -2.78 14.17
CA PHE A 67 -13.96 -1.98 13.20
C PHE A 67 -12.92 -1.09 13.91
N ALA A 68 -13.30 -0.39 14.96
CA ALA A 68 -12.38 0.50 15.69
C ALA A 68 -11.18 -0.26 16.27
N VAL A 69 -11.40 -1.48 16.80
CA VAL A 69 -10.31 -2.33 17.29
C VAL A 69 -9.34 -2.68 16.16
N VAL A 70 -9.85 -3.10 15.01
CA VAL A 70 -9.01 -3.43 13.85
C VAL A 70 -8.30 -2.20 13.31
N ALA A 71 -8.99 -1.05 13.21
CA ALA A 71 -8.42 0.19 12.74
C ALA A 71 -7.30 0.71 13.67
N LEU A 72 -7.51 0.67 14.98
CA LEU A 72 -6.48 1.04 15.96
C LEU A 72 -5.26 0.14 15.87
N TRP A 73 -5.46 -1.18 15.75
CA TRP A 73 -4.34 -2.10 15.47
C TRP A 73 -3.66 -1.75 14.16
N TRP A 74 -4.40 -1.54 13.07
CA TRP A 74 -3.84 -1.23 11.75
C TRP A 74 -2.99 0.04 11.76
N LEU A 75 -3.41 1.07 12.52
CA LEU A 75 -2.64 2.31 12.70
C LEU A 75 -1.31 2.11 13.46
N THR A 76 -1.12 0.97 14.14
CA THR A 76 0.16 0.63 14.78
C THR A 76 1.16 -0.03 13.83
N LEU A 77 0.71 -0.44 12.64
CA LEU A 77 1.58 -1.07 11.66
C LEU A 77 2.60 -0.06 11.15
N LYS A 78 3.87 -0.45 11.23
CA LYS A 78 4.98 0.36 10.71
C LYS A 78 5.61 -0.36 9.53
N PRO A 79 5.99 0.38 8.46
CA PRO A 79 6.84 -0.18 7.43
C PRO A 79 8.15 -0.66 8.05
N SER A 80 8.63 -1.81 7.64
CA SER A 80 9.89 -2.38 8.13
C SER A 80 10.84 -2.60 6.96
N ASN A 81 12.12 -2.28 7.15
CA ASN A 81 13.17 -2.66 6.22
C ASN A 81 13.76 -4.06 6.55
N ASP A 82 13.42 -4.64 7.70
CA ASP A 82 13.99 -5.89 8.22
C ASP A 82 13.20 -7.14 7.81
N ARG A 83 12.62 -7.14 6.60
CA ARG A 83 11.94 -8.32 6.04
C ARG A 83 12.86 -8.99 5.02
N PRO A 84 12.66 -10.28 4.72
CA PRO A 84 13.39 -10.96 3.65
C PRO A 84 12.92 -10.46 2.28
N TRP A 85 13.27 -9.24 1.95
CA TRP A 85 12.93 -8.62 0.68
C TRP A 85 13.59 -9.32 -0.50
N GLN A 86 12.96 -9.31 -1.66
CA GLN A 86 13.61 -9.76 -2.88
C GLN A 86 14.84 -8.90 -3.17
N PRO A 87 15.93 -9.48 -3.71
CA PRO A 87 17.20 -8.77 -3.85
C PRO A 87 17.13 -7.47 -4.64
N ASP A 88 16.27 -7.39 -5.66
CA ASP A 88 16.08 -6.21 -6.50
C ASP A 88 15.29 -5.07 -5.84
N VAL A 89 14.71 -5.31 -4.67
CA VAL A 89 13.98 -4.32 -3.86
C VAL A 89 14.43 -4.34 -2.40
N ALA A 90 15.59 -4.93 -2.10
CA ALA A 90 16.07 -5.11 -0.75
C ALA A 90 16.40 -3.79 -0.06
N GLU A 91 16.92 -2.84 -0.80
CA GLU A 91 17.34 -1.54 -0.26
C GLU A 91 16.28 -0.46 -0.54
N THR A 92 16.10 0.45 0.41
CA THR A 92 15.25 1.62 0.22
C THR A 92 16.11 2.83 -0.13
N ALA A 93 15.79 3.51 -1.21
CA ALA A 93 16.49 4.75 -1.55
C ALA A 93 16.20 5.85 -0.51
N TRP A 94 17.22 6.64 -0.22
CA TRP A 94 17.14 7.82 0.64
C TRP A 94 18.10 8.89 0.13
N ALA A 95 17.91 10.15 0.53
CA ALA A 95 18.72 11.24 0.00
C ALA A 95 19.22 12.19 1.09
N GLU A 96 20.43 12.72 0.85
CA GLU A 96 21.01 13.86 1.56
C GLU A 96 20.95 15.08 0.67
N ILE A 97 20.53 16.22 1.24
CA ILE A 97 20.43 17.48 0.52
C ILE A 97 21.40 18.46 1.15
N ASN A 98 22.34 18.96 0.34
CA ASN A 98 23.32 19.95 0.76
C ASN A 98 23.34 21.10 -0.26
N GLY A 99 22.52 22.12 0.00
CA GLY A 99 22.34 23.24 -0.94
C GLY A 99 21.75 22.79 -2.27
N ASP A 100 22.53 22.91 -3.33
CA ASP A 100 22.15 22.50 -4.69
C ASP A 100 22.40 21.00 -4.96
N ASP A 101 23.28 20.38 -4.18
CA ASP A 101 23.65 18.97 -4.35
C ASP A 101 22.67 18.07 -3.62
N VAL A 102 22.16 17.07 -4.35
CA VAL A 102 21.31 15.99 -3.81
C VAL A 102 22.04 14.67 -4.06
N THR A 103 22.45 14.01 -2.96
CA THR A 103 23.08 12.68 -3.01
C THR A 103 22.03 11.63 -2.66
N ILE A 104 21.70 10.79 -3.63
CA ILE A 104 20.72 9.72 -3.49
C ILE A 104 21.48 8.41 -3.31
N HIS A 105 21.24 7.74 -2.18
CA HIS A 105 21.79 6.44 -1.84
C HIS A 105 20.79 5.34 -2.21
N ASN A 106 21.31 4.14 -2.45
CA ASN A 106 20.56 2.94 -2.80
C ASN A 106 19.71 3.15 -4.07
N VAL A 107 20.29 3.78 -5.08
CA VAL A 107 19.67 3.86 -6.39
C VAL A 107 19.74 2.48 -7.02
N ARG A 108 18.58 1.90 -7.35
CA ARG A 108 18.49 0.59 -7.99
C ARG A 108 18.95 0.68 -9.44
N ASN A 109 19.99 -0.04 -9.76
CA ASN A 109 20.54 -0.17 -11.11
C ASN A 109 20.81 -1.63 -11.46
N CYS A 110 19.77 -2.46 -11.35
CA CYS A 110 19.86 -3.90 -11.58
C CYS A 110 19.89 -4.24 -13.08
N ASP A 111 20.72 -5.20 -13.44
CA ASP A 111 20.77 -5.76 -14.82
C ASP A 111 19.78 -6.91 -14.92
N TYR A 112 18.63 -6.68 -15.57
CA TYR A 112 17.60 -7.69 -15.77
C TYR A 112 17.80 -8.43 -17.11
N ARG A 113 17.89 -9.75 -17.05
CA ARG A 113 17.82 -10.66 -18.21
C ARG A 113 16.41 -11.22 -18.38
N THR A 114 15.75 -11.54 -17.26
CA THR A 114 14.33 -11.91 -17.17
C THR A 114 13.75 -11.34 -15.87
N GLU A 115 12.47 -11.55 -15.59
CA GLU A 115 11.84 -11.16 -14.31
C GLU A 115 12.48 -11.86 -13.10
N THR A 116 13.09 -13.02 -13.28
CA THR A 116 13.66 -13.84 -12.21
C THR A 116 15.17 -14.02 -12.29
N ASP A 117 15.79 -13.62 -13.41
CA ASP A 117 17.23 -13.66 -13.63
C ASP A 117 17.76 -12.24 -13.80
N PHE A 118 18.41 -11.73 -12.78
CA PHE A 118 18.98 -10.39 -12.74
C PHE A 118 20.21 -10.35 -11.83
N THR A 119 21.04 -9.35 -12.06
CA THR A 119 22.17 -9.02 -11.20
C THR A 119 21.85 -7.71 -10.48
N THR A 120 21.87 -7.73 -9.14
CA THR A 120 21.59 -6.54 -8.34
C THR A 120 22.80 -5.60 -8.31
N HIS A 121 22.54 -4.33 -8.62
CA HIS A 121 23.47 -3.25 -8.41
C HIS A 121 22.77 -2.11 -7.70
N TRP A 122 23.41 -1.63 -6.64
CA TRP A 122 22.96 -0.47 -5.87
C TRP A 122 24.06 0.58 -5.92
N GLU A 123 23.72 1.78 -6.31
CA GLU A 123 24.69 2.86 -6.45
C GLU A 123 24.25 4.12 -5.69
N THR A 124 25.23 4.99 -5.47
CA THR A 124 25.00 6.34 -4.96
C THR A 124 25.19 7.32 -6.09
N ARG A 125 24.24 8.22 -6.29
CA ARG A 125 24.30 9.28 -7.31
C ARG A 125 24.16 10.65 -6.66
N THR A 126 25.02 11.56 -7.07
CA THR A 126 24.87 12.98 -6.71
C THR A 126 24.46 13.75 -7.95
N VAL A 127 23.42 14.55 -7.83
CA VAL A 127 22.89 15.41 -8.87
C VAL A 127 22.72 16.84 -8.35
N ARG A 128 22.74 17.83 -9.23
CA ARG A 128 22.52 19.22 -8.88
C ARG A 128 21.13 19.67 -9.32
N LEU A 129 20.37 20.27 -8.41
CA LEU A 129 19.02 20.76 -8.70
C LEU A 129 19.03 21.84 -9.80
N SER A 130 20.03 22.71 -9.79
CA SER A 130 20.21 23.76 -10.80
C SER A 130 20.49 23.22 -12.20
N GLN A 131 20.88 21.93 -12.33
CA GLN A 131 21.18 21.28 -13.61
C GLN A 131 19.99 20.49 -14.16
N ILE A 132 18.82 20.57 -13.53
CA ILE A 132 17.60 19.97 -14.08
C ILE A 132 17.19 20.73 -15.34
N THR A 133 17.15 20.01 -16.46
CA THR A 133 16.77 20.55 -17.79
C THR A 133 15.33 20.20 -18.17
N GLY A 134 14.71 19.25 -17.49
CA GLY A 134 13.33 18.87 -17.74
C GLY A 134 12.90 17.65 -16.94
N MET A 135 11.60 17.34 -17.05
CA MET A 135 10.97 16.20 -16.41
C MET A 135 10.08 15.49 -17.43
N ASP A 136 10.16 14.17 -17.46
CA ASP A 136 9.30 13.32 -18.28
C ASP A 136 8.42 12.47 -17.36
N LEU A 137 7.15 12.30 -17.74
CA LEU A 137 6.22 11.39 -17.06
C LEU A 137 5.88 10.25 -18.01
N ALA A 138 6.33 9.05 -17.69
CA ALA A 138 5.93 7.83 -18.38
C ALA A 138 4.77 7.17 -17.62
N ILE A 139 3.72 6.80 -18.34
CA ILE A 139 2.57 6.08 -17.80
C ILE A 139 2.48 4.73 -18.50
N ILE A 140 2.80 3.67 -17.76
CA ILE A 140 2.81 2.29 -18.27
C ILE A 140 1.49 1.63 -17.89
N TYR A 141 0.69 1.25 -18.88
CA TYR A 141 -0.60 0.60 -18.67
C TYR A 141 -0.44 -0.92 -18.59
N TRP A 142 -1.14 -1.55 -17.65
CA TRP A 142 -1.12 -3.00 -17.43
C TRP A 142 -2.38 -3.69 -17.97
N GLY A 143 -2.52 -3.73 -19.29
CA GLY A 143 -3.62 -4.42 -19.95
C GLY A 143 -5.01 -3.81 -19.76
N SER A 144 -5.12 -2.69 -19.04
CA SER A 144 -6.36 -1.95 -18.78
C SER A 144 -6.09 -0.45 -18.77
N PRO A 145 -6.97 0.39 -19.37
CA PRO A 145 -6.85 1.84 -19.30
C PRO A 145 -7.06 2.42 -17.88
N TRP A 146 -7.52 1.60 -16.94
CA TRP A 146 -7.80 1.99 -15.56
C TRP A 146 -6.65 1.66 -14.58
N MET A 147 -5.64 0.93 -15.04
CA MET A 147 -4.46 0.57 -14.22
C MET A 147 -3.18 0.98 -14.94
N ALA A 148 -2.45 1.88 -14.33
CA ALA A 148 -1.20 2.37 -14.88
C ALA A 148 -0.16 2.59 -13.77
N HIS A 149 1.10 2.41 -14.14
CA HIS A 149 2.25 2.67 -13.30
C HIS A 149 2.95 3.96 -13.77
N PRO A 150 2.91 5.05 -12.99
CA PRO A 150 3.60 6.28 -13.34
C PRO A 150 5.08 6.22 -12.94
N ILE A 151 5.95 6.63 -13.85
CA ILE A 151 7.38 6.81 -13.62
C ILE A 151 7.73 8.25 -13.96
N VAL A 152 8.33 8.96 -13.03
CA VAL A 152 8.85 10.32 -13.23
C VAL A 152 10.35 10.24 -13.47
N SER A 153 10.83 10.87 -14.55
CA SER A 153 12.25 10.94 -14.88
C SER A 153 12.71 12.39 -14.95
N PHE A 154 13.71 12.74 -14.17
CA PHE A 154 14.37 14.04 -14.24
C PHE A 154 15.59 13.96 -15.14
N ARG A 155 15.69 14.93 -16.08
CA ARG A 155 16.84 15.09 -16.97
C ARG A 155 17.76 16.15 -16.42
N PHE A 156 19.06 15.89 -16.46
CA PHE A 156 20.11 16.80 -16.01
C PHE A 156 21.02 17.17 -17.18
N ALA A 157 21.62 18.37 -17.13
CA ALA A 157 22.59 18.80 -18.14
C ALA A 157 23.92 18.06 -18.00
N ASP A 158 24.29 17.66 -16.80
CA ASP A 158 25.60 17.15 -16.41
C ASP A 158 25.59 15.74 -15.82
N ALA A 159 24.44 15.09 -15.77
CA ALA A 159 24.27 13.73 -15.21
C ALA A 159 23.28 12.91 -16.03
N LEU A 160 23.33 11.58 -15.86
CA LEU A 160 22.33 10.67 -16.41
C LEU A 160 20.95 10.92 -15.78
N PRO A 161 19.86 10.69 -16.52
CA PRO A 161 18.53 10.82 -16.00
C PRO A 161 18.32 9.98 -14.72
N LEU A 162 17.49 10.50 -13.81
CA LEU A 162 17.13 9.83 -12.58
C LEU A 162 15.61 9.59 -12.56
N CYS A 163 15.22 8.32 -12.50
CA CYS A 163 13.84 7.89 -12.54
C CYS A 163 13.34 7.55 -11.13
N PHE A 164 12.10 7.94 -10.85
CA PHE A 164 11.40 7.65 -9.61
C PHE A 164 10.07 6.97 -9.90
N SER A 165 9.79 5.90 -9.18
CA SER A 165 8.47 5.26 -9.16
C SER A 165 8.12 4.83 -7.74
N ILE A 166 6.81 4.72 -7.47
CA ILE A 166 6.31 4.19 -6.20
C ILE A 166 5.86 2.76 -6.46
N GLU A 167 6.56 1.80 -5.88
CA GLU A 167 6.30 0.39 -6.07
C GLU A 167 6.07 -0.32 -4.73
N THR A 168 5.26 -1.38 -4.75
CA THR A 168 5.18 -2.29 -3.61
C THR A 168 6.42 -3.17 -3.57
N ARG A 169 7.04 -3.31 -2.39
CA ARG A 169 8.17 -4.21 -2.19
C ARG A 169 7.67 -5.63 -1.96
N LYS A 170 8.28 -6.60 -2.65
CA LYS A 170 8.01 -8.03 -2.49
C LYS A 170 9.01 -8.66 -1.54
N THR A 171 8.52 -9.53 -0.64
CA THR A 171 9.39 -10.48 0.07
C THR A 171 9.68 -11.69 -0.81
N ILE A 172 10.74 -12.43 -0.47
CA ILE A 172 11.10 -13.68 -1.15
C ILE A 172 9.88 -14.62 -1.16
N GLY A 173 9.51 -15.13 -2.32
CA GLY A 173 8.37 -16.00 -2.53
C GLY A 173 7.03 -15.29 -2.80
N GLN A 174 6.97 -13.96 -2.72
CA GLN A 174 5.80 -13.19 -3.14
C GLN A 174 5.87 -12.87 -4.65
N GLN A 175 4.69 -12.86 -5.27
CA GLN A 175 4.52 -12.37 -6.65
C GLN A 175 3.63 -11.14 -6.66
N TYR A 176 3.77 -10.28 -7.65
CA TYR A 176 2.81 -9.21 -7.87
C TYR A 176 1.47 -9.82 -8.26
N SER A 177 0.41 -9.39 -7.57
CA SER A 177 -0.96 -9.67 -7.95
C SER A 177 -1.68 -8.34 -8.08
N ALA A 178 -2.39 -8.15 -9.17
CA ALA A 178 -3.24 -6.99 -9.38
C ALA A 178 -4.61 -7.14 -8.68
N VAL A 179 -4.85 -8.29 -8.03
CA VAL A 179 -6.09 -8.64 -7.31
C VAL A 179 -5.74 -9.28 -5.99
#